data_e0bf8b23d685e823741b771a47a47954
#
_entry.id   e0bf8b23d685e823741b771a47a47954
#
_cell.length_a   1.000
_cell.length_b   1.000
_cell.length_c   1.000
_cell.angle_alpha   90.00
_cell.angle_beta   90.00
_cell.angle_gamma   90.00
#
_symmetry.space_group_name_H-M   'P 1'
#
loop_
_entity.id
_entity.type
_entity.pdbx_description
1 polymer ?
#
loop_
_entity_poly.entity_id
_entity_poly.type
_entity_poly.pdbx_seq_one_letter_code
_entity_poly.pdbx_strand_id
1 'polypeptide(L)'
;LAIGHYEAEGSMQTGLRIFDRGLAKDYEPLYEAYKNAPEGPEKAALREKWKEAGGRQIPRLFVGRTGGSASAVILADKEGRPRIMITVTPAGEPKLDFLDEKGQVIQSLPNIPKKKP
;
A
#
# COMPACT_ATOMS: atom_id res chain seq x y z
N LEU A 1 9.47 -0.49 8.21
CA LEU A 1 10.14 0.65 7.57
C LEU A 1 11.06 0.17 6.47
N ALA A 2 10.90 0.70 5.28
CA ALA A 2 11.77 0.37 4.16
C ALA A 2 12.07 1.63 3.36
N ILE A 3 13.35 1.81 3.02
CA ILE A 3 13.82 2.90 2.16
C ILE A 3 14.58 2.25 1.03
N GLY A 4 14.27 2.61 -0.21
CA GLY A 4 14.99 2.01 -1.32
C GLY A 4 14.37 2.27 -2.68
N HIS A 5 14.90 1.54 -3.62
CA HIS A 5 14.51 1.57 -5.02
C HIS A 5 13.94 0.19 -5.35
N TYR A 6 12.74 0.16 -5.90
CA TYR A 6 12.01 -1.08 -6.17
C TYR A 6 11.64 -1.16 -7.64
N GLU A 7 11.96 -2.27 -8.27
CA GLU A 7 11.59 -2.55 -9.66
C GLU A 7 10.66 -3.76 -9.72
N ALA A 8 9.59 -3.65 -10.48
CA ALA A 8 8.68 -4.75 -10.75
C ALA A 8 7.98 -4.53 -12.09
N GLU A 9 8.04 -5.52 -12.97
CA GLU A 9 7.36 -5.51 -14.28
C GLU A 9 7.61 -4.24 -15.10
N GLY A 10 8.85 -3.75 -15.12
CA GLY A 10 9.23 -2.54 -15.86
C GLY A 10 8.86 -1.24 -15.17
N SER A 11 8.30 -1.29 -13.98
CA SER A 11 7.98 -0.13 -13.17
C SER A 11 9.02 0.04 -12.06
N MET A 12 9.37 1.28 -11.75
CA MET A 12 10.34 1.60 -10.70
C MET A 12 9.71 2.52 -9.67
N GLN A 13 9.92 2.19 -8.40
CA GLN A 13 9.52 3.06 -7.28
C GLN A 13 10.74 3.35 -6.43
N THR A 14 10.88 4.59 -5.98
CA THR A 14 11.96 4.98 -5.08
C THR A 14 11.37 5.76 -3.93
N GLY A 15 11.61 5.31 -2.70
CA GLY A 15 11.08 6.03 -1.56
C GLY A 15 11.09 5.28 -0.26
N LEU A 16 10.34 5.84 0.69
CA LEU A 16 10.16 5.33 2.04
C LEU A 16 8.79 4.65 2.13
N ARG A 17 8.76 3.44 2.71
CA ARG A 17 7.53 2.72 3.00
C ARG A 17 7.45 2.40 4.47
N ILE A 18 6.29 2.60 5.06
CA ILE A 18 6.01 2.20 6.43
C ILE A 18 4.87 1.19 6.40
N PHE A 19 5.13 0.04 7.03
CA PHE A 19 4.18 -1.06 7.11
C PHE A 19 3.73 -1.25 8.55
N ASP A 20 2.48 -1.65 8.71
CA ASP A 20 1.97 -2.14 9.98
C ASP A 20 2.01 -3.67 9.95
N ARG A 21 2.28 -4.27 11.10
CA ARG A 21 2.34 -5.73 11.24
C ARG A 21 2.11 -6.11 12.70
N GLY A 22 1.50 -7.26 12.92
CA GLY A 22 1.29 -7.78 14.26
C GLY A 22 2.59 -8.19 14.96
N LEU A 23 2.46 -8.64 16.18
CA LEU A 23 3.60 -9.10 16.96
C LEU A 23 4.11 -10.46 16.46
N ALA A 24 5.41 -10.57 16.26
CA ALA A 24 6.04 -11.79 15.75
C ALA A 24 5.68 -13.03 16.57
N LYS A 25 5.61 -12.92 17.89
CA LYS A 25 5.22 -14.03 18.75
C LYS A 25 3.85 -14.61 18.43
N ASP A 26 2.96 -13.80 17.87
CA ASP A 26 1.59 -14.21 17.55
C ASP A 26 1.46 -14.87 16.19
N TYR A 27 2.27 -14.47 15.20
CA TYR A 27 2.14 -15.01 13.85
C TYR A 27 3.26 -15.94 13.40
N GLU A 28 4.47 -15.87 13.99
CA GLU A 28 5.59 -16.71 13.54
C GLU A 28 5.33 -18.20 13.65
N PRO A 29 4.74 -18.73 14.74
CA PRO A 29 4.43 -20.17 14.82
C PRO A 29 3.46 -20.60 13.71
N LEU A 30 2.50 -19.75 13.37
CA LEU A 30 1.55 -20.02 12.30
C LEU A 30 2.21 -19.99 10.92
N TYR A 31 3.17 -19.10 10.73
CA TYR A 31 3.95 -19.04 9.50
C TYR A 31 4.74 -20.33 9.29
N GLU A 32 5.42 -20.82 10.34
CA GLU A 32 6.16 -22.07 10.27
C GLU A 32 5.26 -23.27 9.94
N ALA A 33 4.09 -23.33 10.57
CA ALA A 33 3.11 -24.37 10.29
C ALA A 33 2.62 -24.28 8.84
N TYR A 34 2.31 -23.10 8.36
CA TYR A 34 1.89 -22.85 6.98
C TYR A 34 2.98 -23.27 5.98
N LYS A 35 4.20 -22.82 6.21
CA LYS A 35 5.34 -23.07 5.33
C LYS A 35 5.61 -24.58 5.18
N ASN A 36 5.46 -25.33 6.25
CA ASN A 36 5.77 -26.76 6.27
C ASN A 36 4.58 -27.66 5.93
N ALA A 37 3.38 -27.11 5.77
CA ALA A 37 2.19 -27.89 5.44
C ALA A 37 2.18 -28.31 3.96
N PRO A 38 1.69 -29.52 3.63
CA PRO A 38 1.50 -29.90 2.24
C PRO A 38 0.40 -29.09 1.57
N GLU A 39 0.49 -28.93 0.25
CA GLU A 39 -0.54 -28.23 -0.52
C GLU A 39 -1.93 -28.85 -0.28
N GLY A 40 -2.93 -28.00 -0.07
CA GLY A 40 -4.30 -28.40 0.15
C GLY A 40 -5.08 -27.47 1.06
N PRO A 41 -6.31 -27.88 1.45
CA PRO A 41 -7.20 -27.05 2.29
C PRO A 41 -6.61 -26.69 3.65
N GLU A 42 -5.82 -27.59 4.25
CA GLU A 42 -5.20 -27.36 5.54
C GLU A 42 -4.18 -26.23 5.47
N LYS A 43 -3.35 -26.21 4.42
CA LYS A 43 -2.39 -25.13 4.20
C LYS A 43 -3.08 -23.78 3.98
N ALA A 44 -4.17 -23.76 3.23
CA ALA A 44 -4.96 -22.57 3.01
C ALA A 44 -5.55 -22.03 4.33
N ALA A 45 -6.04 -22.92 5.20
CA ALA A 45 -6.56 -22.54 6.50
C ALA A 45 -5.47 -21.96 7.41
N LEU A 46 -4.26 -22.52 7.38
CA LEU A 46 -3.12 -22.01 8.13
C LEU A 46 -2.69 -20.62 7.65
N ARG A 47 -2.77 -20.37 6.35
CA ARG A 47 -2.48 -19.07 5.78
C ARG A 47 -3.45 -18.00 6.30
N GLU A 48 -4.73 -18.32 6.35
CA GLU A 48 -5.73 -17.40 6.89
C GLU A 48 -5.51 -17.11 8.37
N LYS A 49 -5.18 -18.13 9.17
CA LYS A 49 -4.84 -17.95 10.58
C LYS A 49 -3.62 -17.06 10.77
N TRP A 50 -2.59 -17.24 9.94
CA TRP A 50 -1.41 -16.39 9.95
C TRP A 50 -1.75 -14.92 9.66
N LYS A 51 -2.60 -14.67 8.66
CA LYS A 51 -3.07 -13.31 8.36
C LYS A 51 -3.83 -12.69 9.52
N GLU A 52 -4.74 -13.45 10.12
CA GLU A 52 -5.55 -12.98 11.26
C GLU A 52 -4.68 -12.67 12.49
N ALA A 53 -3.59 -13.40 12.65
CA ALA A 53 -2.63 -13.17 13.74
C ALA A 53 -1.69 -12.00 13.49
N GLY A 54 -1.82 -11.31 12.35
CA GLY A 54 -1.03 -10.13 12.05
C GLY A 54 0.26 -10.39 11.28
N GLY A 55 0.37 -11.54 10.63
CA GLY A 55 1.58 -11.89 9.85
C GLY A 55 1.74 -11.06 8.59
N ARG A 56 0.66 -10.55 8.05
CA ARG A 56 0.69 -9.77 6.82
C ARG A 56 1.20 -8.36 7.08
N GLN A 57 2.11 -7.88 6.23
CA GLN A 57 2.54 -6.48 6.24
C GLN A 57 1.49 -5.63 5.55
N ILE A 58 0.99 -4.63 6.26
CA ILE A 58 -0.05 -3.74 5.74
C ILE A 58 0.59 -2.38 5.46
N PRO A 59 0.61 -1.90 4.21
CA PRO A 59 1.16 -0.59 3.91
C PRO A 59 0.34 0.51 4.56
N ARG A 60 1.03 1.46 5.22
CA ARG A 60 0.39 2.60 5.87
C ARG A 60 0.83 3.93 5.29
N LEU A 61 2.06 4.00 4.78
CA LEU A 61 2.63 5.23 4.24
C LEU A 61 3.59 4.92 3.11
N PHE A 62 3.54 5.71 2.06
CA PHE A 62 4.58 5.78 1.03
C PHE A 62 4.95 7.24 0.81
N VAL A 63 6.25 7.53 0.74
CA VAL A 63 6.78 8.86 0.40
C VAL A 63 7.89 8.65 -0.63
N GLY A 64 7.72 9.20 -1.83
CA GLY A 64 8.75 9.06 -2.85
C GLY A 64 8.21 9.19 -4.26
N ARG A 65 8.93 8.58 -5.20
CA ARG A 65 8.56 8.55 -6.61
C ARG A 65 7.81 7.26 -6.91
N THR A 66 6.62 7.39 -7.47
CA THR A 66 5.79 6.22 -7.86
C THR A 66 6.32 5.59 -9.16
N GLY A 67 5.84 4.39 -9.46
CA GLY A 67 6.13 3.72 -10.72
C GLY A 67 5.72 4.52 -11.96
N GLY A 68 4.75 5.41 -11.83
CA GLY A 68 4.31 6.31 -12.90
C GLY A 68 5.06 7.63 -12.94
N SER A 69 6.19 7.74 -12.24
CA SER A 69 7.06 8.94 -12.20
C SER A 69 6.43 10.16 -11.52
N ALA A 70 5.45 9.97 -10.67
CA ALA A 70 4.91 11.04 -9.84
C ALA A 70 5.66 11.11 -8.51
N SER A 71 5.82 12.30 -7.95
CA SER A 71 6.26 12.46 -6.57
C SER A 71 5.01 12.34 -5.69
N ALA A 72 5.07 11.53 -4.63
CA ALA A 72 3.84 11.25 -3.88
C ALA A 72 4.08 11.04 -2.39
N VAL A 73 3.06 11.40 -1.62
CA VAL A 73 2.83 10.95 -0.25
C VAL A 73 1.49 10.24 -0.26
N ILE A 74 1.47 8.97 0.10
CA ILE A 74 0.26 8.16 0.11
C ILE A 74 0.02 7.67 1.53
N LEU A 75 -1.15 7.98 2.07
CA LEU A 75 -1.59 7.55 3.40
C LEU A 75 -2.69 6.51 3.24
N ALA A 76 -2.50 5.35 3.86
CA ALA A 76 -3.44 4.25 3.80
C ALA A 76 -4.15 4.07 5.13
N ASP A 77 -5.33 3.45 5.10
CA ASP A 77 -6.05 3.08 6.31
C ASP A 77 -5.48 1.78 6.92
N LYS A 78 -6.06 1.32 8.00
CA LYS A 78 -5.59 0.11 8.70
C LYS A 78 -5.70 -1.16 7.86
N GLU A 79 -6.46 -1.14 6.80
CA GLU A 79 -6.58 -2.27 5.86
C GLU A 79 -5.59 -2.17 4.69
N GLY A 80 -4.78 -1.12 4.67
CA GLY A 80 -3.81 -0.89 3.60
C GLY A 80 -4.39 -0.23 2.36
N ARG A 81 -5.59 0.31 2.43
CA ARG A 81 -6.23 0.99 1.30
C ARG A 81 -5.81 2.44 1.26
N PRO A 82 -5.28 2.93 0.14
CA PRO A 82 -4.95 4.35 0.02
C PRO A 82 -6.19 5.22 0.22
N ARG A 83 -6.08 6.24 1.09
CA ARG A 83 -7.19 7.13 1.41
C ARG A 83 -6.87 8.60 1.13
N ILE A 84 -5.61 8.96 1.20
CA ILE A 84 -5.13 10.31 0.88
C ILE A 84 -3.90 10.18 0.01
N MET A 85 -3.89 10.88 -1.13
CA MET A 85 -2.75 10.91 -2.04
C MET A 85 -2.38 12.36 -2.33
N ILE A 86 -1.19 12.75 -1.92
CA ILE A 86 -0.61 14.06 -2.22
C ILE A 86 0.42 13.83 -3.31
N THR A 87 0.22 14.39 -4.49
CA THR A 87 1.08 14.09 -5.64
C THR A 87 1.50 15.34 -6.39
N VAL A 88 2.66 15.23 -7.03
CA VAL A 88 3.02 16.09 -8.16
C VAL A 88 3.13 15.15 -9.35
N THR A 89 2.28 15.35 -10.34
CA THR A 89 2.21 14.48 -11.52
C THR A 89 3.49 14.57 -12.35
N PRO A 90 3.75 13.61 -13.26
CA PRO A 90 4.91 13.72 -14.17
C PRO A 90 4.92 15.02 -14.98
N ALA A 91 3.75 15.60 -15.24
CA ALA A 91 3.62 16.88 -15.93
C ALA A 91 3.85 18.10 -15.02
N GLY A 92 4.13 17.86 -13.71
CA GLY A 92 4.40 18.94 -12.76
C GLY A 92 3.18 19.54 -12.08
N GLU A 93 2.02 18.89 -12.17
CA GLU A 93 0.78 19.40 -11.57
C GLU A 93 0.64 18.91 -10.13
N PRO A 94 0.43 19.83 -9.15
CA PRO A 94 0.17 19.43 -7.77
C PRO A 94 -1.28 18.97 -7.62
N LYS A 95 -1.49 17.97 -6.76
CA LYS A 95 -2.80 17.37 -6.59
C LYS A 95 -2.92 16.73 -5.21
N LEU A 96 -4.10 16.87 -4.59
CA LEU A 96 -4.45 16.20 -3.35
C LEU A 96 -5.77 15.49 -3.54
N ASP A 97 -5.75 14.15 -3.46
CA ASP A 97 -6.94 13.33 -3.64
C ASP A 97 -7.35 12.67 -2.33
N PHE A 98 -8.66 12.68 -2.07
CA PHE A 98 -9.29 11.89 -1.01
C PHE A 98 -10.03 10.73 -1.67
N LEU A 99 -9.82 9.53 -1.16
CA LEU A 99 -10.38 8.32 -1.75
C LEU A 99 -11.30 7.60 -0.77
N ASP A 100 -12.33 6.94 -1.30
CA ASP A 100 -13.18 6.07 -0.51
C ASP A 100 -12.55 4.68 -0.36
N GLU A 101 -13.25 3.77 0.32
CA GLU A 101 -12.78 2.41 0.56
C GLU A 101 -12.60 1.58 -0.72
N LYS A 102 -13.24 1.99 -1.81
CA LYS A 102 -13.18 1.31 -3.11
C LYS A 102 -12.10 1.88 -4.03
N GLY A 103 -11.36 2.88 -3.54
CA GLY A 103 -10.31 3.52 -4.33
C GLY A 103 -10.82 4.60 -5.28
N GLN A 104 -12.07 5.02 -5.13
CA GLN A 104 -12.64 6.08 -5.95
C GLN A 104 -12.34 7.44 -5.34
N VAL A 105 -11.97 8.41 -6.17
CA VAL A 105 -11.72 9.78 -5.71
C VAL A 105 -13.04 10.45 -5.37
N ILE A 106 -13.18 10.86 -4.10
CA ILE A 106 -14.39 11.54 -3.61
C ILE A 106 -14.21 13.04 -3.51
N GLN A 107 -12.98 13.52 -3.51
CA GLN A 107 -12.66 14.96 -3.54
C GLN A 107 -11.23 15.12 -4.01
N SER A 108 -10.98 16.19 -4.78
CA SER A 108 -9.64 16.55 -5.24
C SER A 108 -9.39 18.02 -5.02
N LEU A 109 -8.15 18.37 -4.67
CA LEU A 109 -7.68 19.75 -4.58
C LEU A 109 -6.40 19.88 -5.41
N PRO A 110 -6.15 21.03 -6.02
CA PRO A 110 -7.02 22.20 -6.06
C PRO A 110 -8.23 21.96 -6.96
N ASN A 111 -9.36 22.57 -6.59
CA ASN A 111 -10.55 22.55 -7.41
C ASN A 111 -10.50 23.76 -8.34
N ILE A 112 -9.81 23.58 -9.46
CA ILE A 112 -9.66 24.65 -10.45
C ILE A 112 -10.82 24.56 -11.43
N PRO A 113 -11.65 25.61 -11.59
CA PRO A 113 -12.70 25.60 -12.59
C PRO A 113 -12.11 25.39 -13.99
N LYS A 114 -12.77 24.56 -14.80
CA LYS A 114 -12.35 24.38 -16.19
C LYS A 114 -12.42 25.76 -16.92
N LYS A 115 -11.31 26.06 -17.60
CA LYS A 115 -11.32 27.24 -18.45
C LYS A 115 -12.36 27.06 -19.55
N LYS A 116 -13.21 28.07 -19.73
CA LYS A 116 -14.13 28.06 -20.87
C LYS A 116 -13.32 28.19 -22.16
N PRO A 117 -13.68 27.41 -23.19
CA PRO A 117 -13.01 27.52 -24.47
C PRO A 117 -13.12 28.92 -25.11
#